data_cf49c9d29c962405fd6f04d533fec506
#
_entry.id   cf49c9d29c962405fd6f04d533fec506
#
_cell.length_a   1.000
_cell.length_b   1.000
_cell.length_c   1.000
_cell.angle_alpha   90.00
_cell.angle_beta   90.00
_cell.angle_gamma   90.00
#
_symmetry.space_group_name_H-M   'P 1'
#
loop_
_entity.id
_entity.type
_entity.pdbx_description
1 polymer ?
#
loop_
_entity_poly.entity_id
_entity_poly.type
_entity_poly.pdbx_seq_one_letter_code
_entity_poly.pdbx_strand_id
1 'polypeptide(L)'
;MIERLIKFSLQNRFLVLLLAGGLFGWGIYSVRTSKIDAIPDLSENQVIVFTEWMGRSPQIIEDQITYPLVTNLQGLPQVKYVRGTSMFGMSFVYVIFNDDTDVYWARERVLERLNYAARLLPGGVSPTLGPDGTGVGHILWYTLDAPGMDLGEQRAVQDWYVKFGLQNVPGVAEIASFGGFQKQYQVTLDPNKLTYYGLSVPQVIGAIRANNNEAGGRKFELSGIGYIIKTTGYLQSVEQIQSIPLKTLSSVPVRVADVATVQMTGETRLGIFDLNGAGEAVGGIVVMRYGENADEVITNVKKKMEEVARGLPEGVKFNIVYDRSGLIQESVASISHTLVEEMIVVSLVVILFLLHWRSAISIIIQIPITIATSFILLNAFDISSNIMSLTGIALAIGVIVDNGIIMAENAYKNLAIRQAELTAQRDKALPGTYPANGQPTGYSPGTNGQAKPASTPKTRS
;
A
#
# COMPACT_ATOMS: atom_id res chain seq x y z
N MET A 1 -21.08 -19.96 -32.91
CA MET A 1 -20.86 -20.13 -31.47
C MET A 1 -21.93 -19.39 -30.65
N ILE A 2 -22.14 -18.09 -30.87
CA ILE A 2 -23.10 -17.24 -30.15
C ILE A 2 -24.54 -17.77 -30.23
N GLU A 3 -25.00 -18.18 -31.43
CA GLU A 3 -26.36 -18.72 -31.63
C GLU A 3 -26.60 -20.00 -30.79
N ARG A 4 -25.60 -20.88 -30.68
CA ARG A 4 -25.71 -22.08 -29.84
C ARG A 4 -25.77 -21.72 -28.35
N LEU A 5 -25.03 -20.70 -27.90
CA LEU A 5 -25.06 -20.20 -26.54
C LEU A 5 -26.42 -19.62 -26.19
N ILE A 6 -26.97 -18.77 -27.06
CA ILE A 6 -28.30 -18.19 -26.87
C ILE A 6 -29.37 -19.29 -26.81
N LYS A 7 -29.33 -20.27 -27.73
CA LYS A 7 -30.27 -21.39 -27.74
C LYS A 7 -30.19 -22.26 -26.50
N PHE A 8 -28.97 -22.54 -26.01
CA PHE A 8 -28.72 -23.25 -24.76
C PHE A 8 -29.27 -22.48 -23.56
N SER A 9 -29.02 -21.18 -23.48
CA SER A 9 -29.50 -20.31 -22.39
C SER A 9 -31.03 -20.24 -22.34
N LEU A 10 -31.68 -20.15 -23.50
CA LEU A 10 -33.15 -20.14 -23.60
C LEU A 10 -33.75 -21.49 -23.17
N GLN A 11 -33.10 -22.60 -23.51
CA GLN A 11 -33.54 -23.93 -23.12
C GLN A 11 -33.36 -24.24 -21.66
N ASN A 12 -32.27 -23.71 -21.06
CA ASN A 12 -31.87 -23.95 -19.67
C ASN A 12 -31.94 -22.71 -18.79
N ARG A 13 -33.03 -21.95 -18.89
CA ARG A 13 -33.22 -20.67 -18.21
C ARG A 13 -33.03 -20.75 -16.68
N PHE A 14 -33.45 -21.85 -16.07
CA PHE A 14 -33.29 -22.07 -14.62
C PHE A 14 -31.81 -22.21 -14.24
N LEU A 15 -31.02 -22.94 -15.02
CA LEU A 15 -29.58 -23.08 -14.85
C LEU A 15 -28.86 -21.72 -14.99
N VAL A 16 -29.25 -20.91 -15.96
CA VAL A 16 -28.66 -19.58 -16.18
C VAL A 16 -28.98 -18.63 -15.04
N LEU A 17 -30.22 -18.64 -14.52
CA LEU A 17 -30.57 -17.85 -13.33
C LEU A 17 -29.85 -18.30 -12.09
N LEU A 18 -29.65 -19.60 -11.90
CA LEU A 18 -28.88 -20.14 -10.77
C LEU A 18 -27.41 -19.75 -10.85
N LEU A 19 -26.80 -19.80 -12.06
CA LEU A 19 -25.43 -19.34 -12.29
C LEU A 19 -25.29 -17.83 -12.04
N ALA A 20 -26.23 -17.03 -12.55
CA ALA A 20 -26.24 -15.57 -12.34
C ALA A 20 -26.37 -15.22 -10.84
N GLY A 21 -27.25 -15.91 -10.12
CA GLY A 21 -27.40 -15.77 -8.66
C GLY A 21 -26.15 -16.19 -7.90
N GLY A 22 -25.51 -17.28 -8.32
CA GLY A 22 -24.23 -17.75 -7.77
C GLY A 22 -23.09 -16.76 -7.99
N LEU A 23 -22.96 -16.21 -9.21
CA LEU A 23 -22.00 -15.17 -9.54
C LEU A 23 -22.23 -13.90 -8.71
N PHE A 24 -23.48 -13.48 -8.56
CA PHE A 24 -23.82 -12.32 -7.74
C PHE A 24 -23.46 -12.53 -6.27
N GLY A 25 -23.81 -13.70 -5.70
CA GLY A 25 -23.42 -14.04 -4.32
C GLY A 25 -21.91 -14.11 -4.11
N TRP A 26 -21.18 -14.72 -5.05
CA TRP A 26 -19.70 -14.74 -5.03
C TRP A 26 -19.11 -13.34 -5.18
N GLY A 27 -19.70 -12.50 -6.04
CA GLY A 27 -19.29 -11.10 -6.19
C GLY A 27 -19.44 -10.30 -4.91
N ILE A 28 -20.54 -10.46 -4.16
CA ILE A 28 -20.70 -9.81 -2.85
C ILE A 28 -19.59 -10.26 -1.87
N TYR A 29 -19.26 -11.54 -1.88
CA TYR A 29 -18.14 -12.04 -1.08
C TYR A 29 -16.82 -11.39 -1.52
N SER A 30 -16.57 -11.31 -2.85
CA SER A 30 -15.36 -10.69 -3.40
C SER A 30 -15.22 -9.21 -3.06
N VAL A 31 -16.32 -8.45 -3.06
CA VAL A 31 -16.32 -7.04 -2.61
C VAL A 31 -15.86 -6.92 -1.16
N ARG A 32 -16.33 -7.80 -0.28
CA ARG A 32 -15.99 -7.78 1.16
C ARG A 32 -14.56 -8.20 1.47
N THR A 33 -13.97 -9.04 0.61
CA THR A 33 -12.61 -9.57 0.78
C THR A 33 -11.57 -8.85 -0.09
N SER A 34 -12.01 -7.89 -0.89
CA SER A 34 -11.12 -7.12 -1.77
C SER A 34 -10.19 -6.22 -0.94
N LYS A 35 -8.92 -6.17 -1.35
CA LYS A 35 -7.94 -5.23 -0.79
C LYS A 35 -8.31 -3.82 -1.24
N ILE A 36 -8.55 -2.94 -0.28
CA ILE A 36 -9.00 -1.57 -0.56
C ILE A 36 -7.84 -0.61 -0.29
N ASP A 37 -7.53 0.22 -1.28
CA ASP A 37 -6.61 1.35 -1.14
C ASP A 37 -7.15 2.56 -1.93
N ALA A 38 -6.71 3.76 -1.58
CA ALA A 38 -7.05 4.96 -2.32
C ALA A 38 -6.27 5.07 -3.64
N ILE A 39 -4.98 4.71 -3.61
CA ILE A 39 -4.02 4.91 -4.69
C ILE A 39 -3.46 3.54 -5.12
N PRO A 40 -3.37 3.26 -6.44
CA PRO A 40 -2.71 2.04 -6.89
C PRO A 40 -1.21 2.10 -6.57
N ASP A 41 -0.64 0.97 -6.17
CA ASP A 41 0.81 0.85 -6.01
C ASP A 41 1.45 0.66 -7.40
N LEU A 42 2.06 1.72 -7.90
CA LEU A 42 2.81 1.74 -9.16
C LEU A 42 4.32 1.73 -8.92
N SER A 43 4.74 1.39 -7.70
CA SER A 43 6.16 1.31 -7.37
C SER A 43 6.85 0.20 -8.17
N GLU A 44 8.09 0.45 -8.55
CA GLU A 44 8.93 -0.59 -9.15
C GLU A 44 9.10 -1.76 -8.18
N ASN A 45 9.14 -2.97 -8.71
CA ASN A 45 9.44 -4.16 -7.93
C ASN A 45 10.91 -4.14 -7.53
N GLN A 46 11.20 -3.66 -6.32
CA GLN A 46 12.56 -3.38 -5.87
C GLN A 46 12.87 -3.98 -4.51
N VAL A 47 14.14 -4.37 -4.34
CA VAL A 47 14.73 -4.73 -3.07
C VAL A 47 15.81 -3.72 -2.75
N ILE A 48 15.68 -3.07 -1.58
CA ILE A 48 16.63 -2.06 -1.13
C ILE A 48 17.64 -2.73 -0.19
N VAL A 49 18.92 -2.50 -0.44
CA VAL A 49 20.01 -2.87 0.44
C VAL A 49 20.64 -1.59 0.96
N PHE A 50 20.71 -1.45 2.27
CA PHE A 50 21.38 -0.32 2.86
C PHE A 50 22.57 -0.76 3.73
N THR A 51 23.60 0.09 3.80
CA THR A 51 24.82 -0.19 4.53
C THR A 51 25.34 1.07 5.20
N GLU A 52 25.57 1.00 6.49
CA GLU A 52 26.13 2.10 7.27
C GLU A 52 27.62 1.93 7.50
N TRP A 53 28.38 2.99 7.26
CA TRP A 53 29.79 3.11 7.61
C TRP A 53 30.13 4.54 7.99
N MET A 54 29.67 4.94 9.14
CA MET A 54 29.75 6.33 9.60
C MET A 54 31.18 6.90 9.59
N GLY A 55 31.26 8.22 9.32
CA GLY A 55 32.54 8.95 9.27
C GLY A 55 33.31 8.76 7.96
N ARG A 56 32.71 8.25 6.91
CA ARG A 56 33.32 8.09 5.57
C ARG A 56 32.71 9.01 4.55
N SER A 57 33.54 9.56 3.66
CA SER A 57 33.07 10.39 2.57
C SER A 57 32.26 9.57 1.54
N PRO A 58 31.36 10.19 0.77
CA PRO A 58 30.61 9.52 -0.27
C PRO A 58 31.48 8.76 -1.26
N GLN A 59 32.67 9.29 -1.63
CA GLN A 59 33.60 8.65 -2.52
C GLN A 59 34.13 7.31 -1.95
N ILE A 60 34.51 7.28 -0.66
CA ILE A 60 34.98 6.05 0.00
C ILE A 60 33.83 5.03 0.11
N ILE A 61 32.62 5.49 0.38
CA ILE A 61 31.42 4.64 0.41
C ILE A 61 31.18 4.04 -0.96
N GLU A 62 31.29 4.84 -2.02
CA GLU A 62 31.12 4.36 -3.40
C GLU A 62 32.17 3.29 -3.74
N ASP A 63 33.43 3.57 -3.53
CA ASP A 63 34.53 2.69 -3.93
C ASP A 63 34.53 1.35 -3.16
N GLN A 64 34.23 1.39 -1.87
CA GLN A 64 34.40 0.24 -0.96
C GLN A 64 33.12 -0.48 -0.59
N ILE A 65 31.96 0.11 -0.80
CA ILE A 65 30.67 -0.47 -0.43
C ILE A 65 29.71 -0.51 -1.60
N THR A 66 29.36 0.65 -2.18
CA THR A 66 28.31 0.72 -3.21
C THR A 66 28.70 -0.05 -4.47
N TYR A 67 29.90 0.20 -5.00
CA TYR A 67 30.36 -0.46 -6.21
C TYR A 67 30.48 -1.99 -6.07
N PRO A 68 31.12 -2.55 -5.01
CA PRO A 68 31.13 -3.98 -4.77
C PRO A 68 29.75 -4.61 -4.63
N LEU A 69 28.79 -3.93 -3.99
CA LEU A 69 27.43 -4.42 -3.86
C LEU A 69 26.70 -4.40 -5.21
N VAL A 70 26.75 -3.29 -5.96
CA VAL A 70 26.09 -3.14 -7.25
C VAL A 70 26.59 -4.22 -8.23
N THR A 71 27.91 -4.40 -8.35
CA THR A 71 28.50 -5.38 -9.28
C THR A 71 28.13 -6.82 -8.91
N ASN A 72 28.04 -7.14 -7.63
CA ASN A 72 27.63 -8.48 -7.20
C ASN A 72 26.12 -8.74 -7.37
N LEU A 73 25.27 -7.73 -7.16
CA LEU A 73 23.82 -7.88 -7.23
C LEU A 73 23.29 -7.81 -8.67
N GLN A 74 24.03 -7.17 -9.59
CA GLN A 74 23.64 -7.06 -11.00
C GLN A 74 23.52 -8.42 -11.73
N GLY A 75 24.23 -9.43 -11.26
CA GLY A 75 24.20 -10.78 -11.83
C GLY A 75 23.06 -11.68 -11.34
N LEU A 76 22.10 -11.17 -10.58
CA LEU A 76 20.94 -11.94 -10.14
C LEU A 76 19.94 -12.16 -11.27
N PRO A 77 19.26 -13.32 -11.32
CA PRO A 77 18.22 -13.58 -12.31
C PRO A 77 17.03 -12.64 -12.11
N GLN A 78 16.33 -12.32 -13.20
CA GLN A 78 15.14 -11.43 -13.24
C GLN A 78 15.41 -9.98 -12.82
N VAL A 79 16.66 -9.58 -12.61
CA VAL A 79 17.03 -8.19 -12.36
C VAL A 79 16.96 -7.41 -13.65
N LYS A 80 16.22 -6.30 -13.62
CA LYS A 80 16.06 -5.33 -14.70
C LYS A 80 17.28 -4.40 -14.74
N TYR A 81 17.63 -3.83 -13.59
CA TYR A 81 18.84 -3.05 -13.37
C TYR A 81 19.12 -2.86 -11.87
N VAL A 82 20.34 -2.43 -11.54
CA VAL A 82 20.77 -2.10 -10.19
C VAL A 82 21.30 -0.67 -10.19
N ARG A 83 20.87 0.14 -9.23
CA ARG A 83 21.40 1.49 -9.03
C ARG A 83 21.89 1.65 -7.61
N GLY A 84 22.99 2.37 -7.43
CA GLY A 84 23.57 2.70 -6.13
C GLY A 84 23.55 4.19 -5.87
N THR A 85 23.38 4.55 -4.59
CA THR A 85 23.52 5.93 -4.11
C THR A 85 24.47 5.93 -2.92
N SER A 86 25.54 6.72 -3.01
CA SER A 86 26.54 6.86 -1.97
C SER A 86 26.37 8.21 -1.28
N MET A 87 26.19 8.17 0.03
CA MET A 87 26.05 9.34 0.89
C MET A 87 27.15 9.36 1.95
N PHE A 88 27.26 10.45 2.73
CA PHE A 88 28.16 10.48 3.86
C PHE A 88 27.79 9.39 4.88
N GLY A 89 28.68 8.42 5.05
CA GLY A 89 28.50 7.30 5.97
C GLY A 89 27.47 6.25 5.57
N MET A 90 26.82 6.34 4.40
CA MET A 90 25.74 5.44 4.01
C MET A 90 25.77 5.08 2.53
N SER A 91 25.41 3.83 2.23
CA SER A 91 25.17 3.32 0.88
C SER A 91 23.77 2.77 0.77
N PHE A 92 23.07 3.12 -0.31
CA PHE A 92 21.79 2.54 -0.70
C PHE A 92 21.94 1.89 -2.06
N VAL A 93 21.61 0.61 -2.16
CA VAL A 93 21.60 -0.13 -3.41
C VAL A 93 20.19 -0.63 -3.69
N TYR A 94 19.62 -0.18 -4.81
CA TYR A 94 18.29 -0.54 -5.27
C TYR A 94 18.42 -1.62 -6.33
N VAL A 95 17.94 -2.81 -6.07
CA VAL A 95 17.88 -3.92 -7.03
C VAL A 95 16.47 -3.97 -7.57
N ILE A 96 16.31 -3.54 -8.81
CA ILE A 96 15.01 -3.49 -9.49
C ILE A 96 14.83 -4.76 -10.29
N PHE A 97 13.73 -5.46 -10.06
CA PHE A 97 13.35 -6.70 -10.71
C PHE A 97 12.29 -6.46 -11.80
N ASN A 98 12.06 -7.47 -12.64
CA ASN A 98 10.95 -7.45 -13.57
C ASN A 98 9.62 -7.41 -12.81
N ASP A 99 8.59 -6.84 -13.43
CA ASP A 99 7.32 -6.55 -12.78
C ASP A 99 6.52 -7.81 -12.38
N ASP A 100 6.81 -8.95 -13.05
CA ASP A 100 6.22 -10.27 -12.78
C ASP A 100 6.97 -11.09 -11.71
N THR A 101 8.03 -10.53 -11.12
CA THR A 101 8.84 -11.22 -10.11
C THR A 101 8.17 -11.11 -8.74
N ASP A 102 8.05 -12.23 -8.02
CA ASP A 102 7.60 -12.22 -6.63
C ASP A 102 8.59 -11.48 -5.72
N VAL A 103 8.10 -10.51 -4.93
CA VAL A 103 8.93 -9.65 -4.08
C VAL A 103 9.69 -10.45 -3.02
N TYR A 104 9.06 -11.46 -2.42
CA TYR A 104 9.69 -12.25 -1.37
C TYR A 104 10.75 -13.19 -1.94
N TRP A 105 10.50 -13.78 -3.11
CA TRP A 105 11.52 -14.52 -3.85
C TRP A 105 12.72 -13.62 -4.21
N ALA A 106 12.47 -12.41 -4.69
CA ALA A 106 13.51 -11.43 -4.99
C ALA A 106 14.36 -11.11 -3.75
N ARG A 107 13.71 -10.88 -2.60
CA ARG A 107 14.39 -10.63 -1.31
C ARG A 107 15.26 -11.80 -0.88
N GLU A 108 14.79 -13.03 -1.02
CA GLU A 108 15.58 -14.23 -0.73
C GLU A 108 16.84 -14.33 -1.61
N ARG A 109 16.71 -14.06 -2.91
CA ARG A 109 17.86 -14.08 -3.84
C ARG A 109 18.86 -12.98 -3.52
N VAL A 110 18.40 -11.78 -3.20
CA VAL A 110 19.26 -10.69 -2.76
C VAL A 110 19.98 -11.07 -1.46
N LEU A 111 19.26 -11.59 -0.47
CA LEU A 111 19.84 -12.00 0.81
C LEU A 111 20.92 -13.09 0.65
N GLU A 112 20.66 -14.09 -0.19
CA GLU A 112 21.64 -15.12 -0.53
C GLU A 112 22.92 -14.50 -1.10
N ARG A 113 22.77 -13.57 -2.04
CA ARG A 113 23.91 -12.91 -2.69
C ARG A 113 24.66 -11.97 -1.75
N LEU A 114 23.93 -11.29 -0.85
CA LEU A 114 24.52 -10.43 0.18
C LEU A 114 25.43 -11.17 1.13
N ASN A 115 25.13 -12.40 1.50
CA ASN A 115 26.02 -13.24 2.34
C ASN A 115 27.39 -13.46 1.70
N TYR A 116 27.46 -13.50 0.38
CA TYR A 116 28.72 -13.57 -0.36
C TYR A 116 29.37 -12.18 -0.44
N ALA A 117 28.62 -11.17 -0.86
CA ALA A 117 29.10 -9.81 -1.09
C ALA A 117 29.63 -9.16 0.22
N ALA A 118 29.03 -9.49 1.37
CA ALA A 118 29.46 -8.99 2.68
C ALA A 118 30.91 -9.31 3.02
N ARG A 119 31.46 -10.42 2.47
CA ARG A 119 32.87 -10.82 2.69
C ARG A 119 33.86 -9.93 1.91
N LEU A 120 33.37 -9.19 0.93
CA LEU A 120 34.19 -8.29 0.11
C LEU A 120 34.24 -6.88 0.70
N LEU A 121 33.40 -6.59 1.70
CA LEU A 121 33.30 -5.30 2.35
C LEU A 121 34.36 -5.13 3.44
N PRO A 122 34.68 -3.88 3.83
CA PRO A 122 35.58 -3.61 4.92
C PRO A 122 35.14 -4.26 6.23
N GLY A 123 36.12 -4.65 7.07
CA GLY A 123 35.83 -5.29 8.34
C GLY A 123 34.93 -4.43 9.25
N GLY A 124 33.88 -5.05 9.81
CA GLY A 124 32.92 -4.40 10.68
C GLY A 124 31.76 -3.71 9.94
N VAL A 125 31.69 -3.82 8.60
CA VAL A 125 30.56 -3.32 7.78
C VAL A 125 29.68 -4.48 7.40
N SER A 126 28.38 -4.33 7.61
CA SER A 126 27.37 -5.35 7.27
C SER A 126 26.22 -4.72 6.48
N PRO A 127 25.97 -5.19 5.26
CA PRO A 127 24.81 -4.76 4.50
C PRO A 127 23.53 -5.39 5.05
N THR A 128 22.46 -4.63 5.07
CA THR A 128 21.13 -5.04 5.54
C THR A 128 20.09 -4.82 4.46
N LEU A 129 19.06 -5.68 4.45
CA LEU A 129 17.87 -5.46 3.61
C LEU A 129 17.00 -4.36 4.23
N GLY A 130 16.54 -3.46 3.39
CA GLY A 130 15.47 -2.52 3.75
C GLY A 130 14.15 -3.26 4.02
N PRO A 131 13.15 -2.54 4.53
CA PRO A 131 11.82 -3.09 4.80
C PRO A 131 11.16 -3.63 3.52
N ASP A 132 10.20 -4.53 3.68
CA ASP A 132 9.37 -5.09 2.62
C ASP A 132 8.14 -4.21 2.29
N GLY A 133 8.31 -2.91 2.40
CA GLY A 133 7.32 -1.89 2.04
C GLY A 133 7.71 -1.15 0.77
N THR A 134 6.72 -0.51 0.17
CA THR A 134 6.91 0.39 -0.99
C THR A 134 6.82 1.84 -0.58
N GLY A 135 7.17 2.76 -1.48
CA GLY A 135 7.01 4.20 -1.23
C GLY A 135 5.56 4.62 -0.98
N VAL A 136 4.60 3.87 -1.50
CA VAL A 136 3.16 4.05 -1.27
C VAL A 136 2.73 3.43 0.07
N GLY A 137 3.56 2.63 0.71
CA GLY A 137 3.29 1.98 1.99
C GLY A 137 3.24 2.90 3.21
N HIS A 138 3.51 4.19 3.09
CA HIS A 138 3.39 5.16 4.17
C HIS A 138 1.92 5.47 4.46
N ILE A 139 1.31 4.74 5.39
CA ILE A 139 -0.16 4.76 5.60
C ILE A 139 -0.62 5.63 6.77
N LEU A 140 0.25 5.83 7.78
CA LEU A 140 -0.06 6.61 8.97
C LEU A 140 1.19 7.33 9.48
N TRP A 141 1.07 8.63 9.77
CA TRP A 141 2.13 9.42 10.42
C TRP A 141 1.63 9.96 11.74
N TYR A 142 2.47 9.92 12.74
CA TYR A 142 2.14 10.43 14.06
C TYR A 142 3.32 11.12 14.71
N THR A 143 3.04 12.03 15.63
CA THR A 143 4.01 12.61 16.55
C THR A 143 3.68 12.22 17.99
N LEU A 144 4.67 12.29 18.86
CA LEU A 144 4.52 12.15 20.31
C LEU A 144 4.40 13.54 20.92
N ASP A 145 3.28 13.82 21.56
CA ASP A 145 3.14 14.96 22.45
C ASP A 145 3.58 14.52 23.84
N ALA A 146 4.70 15.05 24.34
CA ALA A 146 5.35 14.63 25.57
C ALA A 146 5.86 15.85 26.34
N PRO A 147 4.95 16.61 26.98
CA PRO A 147 5.30 17.84 27.70
C PRO A 147 6.31 17.56 28.82
N GLY A 148 7.35 18.36 28.85
CA GLY A 148 8.43 18.26 29.85
C GLY A 148 9.57 17.29 29.52
N MET A 149 9.46 16.53 28.43
CA MET A 149 10.56 15.69 27.92
C MET A 149 11.39 16.42 26.87
N ASP A 150 12.72 16.27 26.91
CA ASP A 150 13.58 16.72 25.83
C ASP A 150 13.43 15.84 24.58
N LEU A 151 13.90 16.32 23.42
CA LEU A 151 13.79 15.61 22.15
C LEU A 151 14.50 14.24 22.15
N GLY A 152 15.55 14.08 22.93
CA GLY A 152 16.25 12.80 23.09
C GLY A 152 15.47 11.80 23.95
N GLU A 153 14.76 12.28 24.97
CA GLU A 153 13.85 11.44 25.78
C GLU A 153 12.65 11.00 24.95
N GLN A 154 12.03 11.93 24.23
CA GLN A 154 10.94 11.60 23.30
C GLN A 154 11.38 10.56 22.27
N ARG A 155 12.60 10.72 21.70
CA ARG A 155 13.18 9.78 20.77
C ARG A 155 13.43 8.40 21.42
N ALA A 156 13.88 8.36 22.64
CA ALA A 156 14.04 7.09 23.37
C ALA A 156 12.71 6.38 23.61
N VAL A 157 11.65 7.12 23.96
CA VAL A 157 10.30 6.56 24.08
C VAL A 157 9.81 6.02 22.73
N GLN A 158 10.02 6.77 21.65
CA GLN A 158 9.66 6.34 20.30
C GLN A 158 10.38 5.05 19.91
N ASP A 159 11.70 4.99 20.06
CA ASP A 159 12.51 3.86 19.57
C ASP A 159 12.36 2.60 20.43
N TRP A 160 12.23 2.73 21.76
CA TRP A 160 12.26 1.60 22.67
C TRP A 160 10.88 1.09 23.12
N TYR A 161 9.84 1.93 23.07
CA TYR A 161 8.49 1.53 23.47
C TYR A 161 7.53 1.52 22.31
N VAL A 162 7.41 2.63 21.61
CA VAL A 162 6.38 2.79 20.57
C VAL A 162 6.71 1.95 19.34
N LYS A 163 7.92 2.07 18.79
CA LYS A 163 8.36 1.33 17.61
C LYS A 163 8.18 -0.18 17.80
N PHE A 164 8.70 -0.74 18.89
CA PHE A 164 8.57 -2.17 19.16
C PHE A 164 7.13 -2.62 19.41
N GLY A 165 6.33 -1.77 20.04
CA GLY A 165 4.91 -2.05 20.27
C GLY A 165 4.12 -2.14 18.97
N LEU A 166 4.36 -1.22 18.05
CA LEU A 166 3.61 -1.12 16.79
C LEU A 166 4.15 -2.05 15.69
N GLN A 167 5.44 -2.37 15.70
CA GLN A 167 6.08 -3.20 14.67
C GLN A 167 5.51 -4.64 14.61
N ASN A 168 4.91 -5.12 15.69
CA ASN A 168 4.31 -6.45 15.76
C ASN A 168 2.87 -6.52 15.21
N VAL A 169 2.33 -5.41 14.71
CA VAL A 169 1.01 -5.39 14.08
C VAL A 169 1.09 -6.10 12.72
N PRO A 170 0.21 -7.07 12.44
CA PRO A 170 0.17 -7.73 11.15
C PRO A 170 0.04 -6.71 10.01
N GLY A 171 0.78 -6.92 8.93
CA GLY A 171 0.80 -6.02 7.78
C GLY A 171 1.72 -4.81 7.91
N VAL A 172 2.37 -4.58 9.06
CA VAL A 172 3.38 -3.52 9.23
C VAL A 172 4.74 -4.05 8.81
N ALA A 173 5.39 -3.36 7.86
CA ALA A 173 6.76 -3.64 7.42
C ALA A 173 7.78 -2.99 8.37
N GLU A 174 7.56 -1.73 8.70
CA GLU A 174 8.45 -0.93 9.53
C GLU A 174 7.70 0.19 10.25
N ILE A 175 8.20 0.58 11.39
CA ILE A 175 7.92 1.86 12.05
C ILE A 175 9.18 2.70 11.94
N ALA A 176 9.21 3.62 10.98
CA ALA A 176 10.33 4.53 10.77
C ALA A 176 10.24 5.69 11.76
N SER A 177 11.23 5.83 12.63
CA SER A 177 11.28 6.91 13.63
C SER A 177 11.87 8.17 13.02
N PHE A 178 11.23 9.31 13.26
CA PHE A 178 11.65 10.64 12.77
C PHE A 178 11.77 11.66 13.89
N GLY A 179 12.65 12.62 13.70
CA GLY A 179 12.88 13.73 14.64
C GLY A 179 13.65 13.34 15.89
N GLY A 180 13.90 14.34 16.71
CA GLY A 180 14.71 14.20 17.91
C GLY A 180 16.15 13.79 17.62
N PHE A 181 16.80 13.25 18.61
CA PHE A 181 18.15 12.73 18.51
C PHE A 181 18.35 11.52 19.43
N GLN A 182 19.18 10.58 19.01
CA GLN A 182 19.58 9.48 19.86
C GLN A 182 20.60 9.97 20.89
N LYS A 183 20.33 9.73 22.18
CA LYS A 183 21.26 10.09 23.28
C LYS A 183 22.50 9.24 23.21
N GLN A 184 23.67 9.86 23.33
CA GLN A 184 24.96 9.20 23.37
C GLN A 184 25.90 9.80 24.44
N TYR A 185 26.82 9.00 24.98
CA TYR A 185 27.93 9.48 25.75
C TYR A 185 29.03 9.91 24.79
N GLN A 186 29.34 11.20 24.77
CA GLN A 186 30.42 11.75 23.98
C GLN A 186 31.68 11.93 24.83
N VAL A 187 32.78 11.36 24.39
CA VAL A 187 34.10 11.50 25.01
C VAL A 187 34.96 12.33 24.06
N THR A 188 35.12 13.63 24.37
CA THR A 188 35.94 14.56 23.59
C THR A 188 37.36 14.61 24.17
N LEU A 189 38.31 14.03 23.43
CA LEU A 189 39.71 13.94 23.85
C LEU A 189 40.44 15.26 23.67
N ASP A 190 41.30 15.63 24.61
CA ASP A 190 42.22 16.75 24.52
C ASP A 190 43.59 16.27 24.02
N PRO A 191 44.02 16.64 22.78
CA PRO A 191 45.29 16.20 22.21
C PRO A 191 46.52 16.60 23.04
N ASN A 192 46.47 17.78 23.67
CA ASN A 192 47.60 18.27 24.51
C ASN A 192 47.76 17.42 25.77
N LYS A 193 46.64 17.10 26.41
CA LYS A 193 46.64 16.25 27.60
C LYS A 193 47.05 14.81 27.27
N LEU A 194 46.59 14.28 26.13
CA LEU A 194 47.02 12.96 25.65
C LEU A 194 48.54 12.91 25.47
N THR A 195 49.11 13.95 24.85
CA THR A 195 50.57 14.07 24.66
C THR A 195 51.29 14.19 25.98
N TYR A 196 50.78 15.02 26.91
CA TYR A 196 51.38 15.20 28.25
C TYR A 196 51.45 13.89 29.04
N TYR A 197 50.37 13.10 29.01
CA TYR A 197 50.34 11.82 29.74
C TYR A 197 50.92 10.66 28.92
N GLY A 198 51.36 10.85 27.67
CA GLY A 198 51.90 9.83 26.79
C GLY A 198 50.86 8.74 26.48
N LEU A 199 49.63 9.13 26.18
CA LEU A 199 48.51 8.27 25.85
C LEU A 199 48.15 8.43 24.35
N SER A 200 47.78 7.32 23.72
CA SER A 200 47.27 7.33 22.37
C SER A 200 45.74 7.16 22.36
N VAL A 201 45.08 7.67 21.30
CA VAL A 201 43.63 7.51 21.13
C VAL A 201 43.17 6.05 21.17
N PRO A 202 43.88 5.08 20.53
CA PRO A 202 43.53 3.65 20.64
C PRO A 202 43.58 3.11 22.09
N GLN A 203 44.49 3.59 22.91
CA GLN A 203 44.57 3.17 24.32
C GLN A 203 43.36 3.63 25.10
N VAL A 204 42.88 4.87 24.88
CA VAL A 204 41.65 5.38 25.53
C VAL A 204 40.43 4.59 25.07
N ILE A 205 40.30 4.36 23.77
CA ILE A 205 39.21 3.55 23.22
C ILE A 205 39.24 2.13 23.80
N GLY A 206 40.42 1.52 23.85
CA GLY A 206 40.60 0.17 24.41
C GLY A 206 40.19 0.09 25.87
N ALA A 207 40.59 1.09 26.70
CA ALA A 207 40.23 1.17 28.11
C ALA A 207 38.70 1.33 28.30
N ILE A 208 38.05 2.20 27.53
CA ILE A 208 36.57 2.38 27.61
C ILE A 208 35.87 1.09 27.23
N ARG A 209 36.27 0.44 26.13
CA ARG A 209 35.69 -0.85 25.68
C ARG A 209 35.88 -1.95 26.73
N ALA A 210 37.05 -2.04 27.35
CA ALA A 210 37.35 -3.04 28.38
C ALA A 210 36.48 -2.85 29.63
N ASN A 211 36.15 -1.60 29.97
CA ASN A 211 35.30 -1.27 31.11
C ASN A 211 33.80 -1.23 30.79
N ASN A 212 33.39 -1.38 29.52
CA ASN A 212 31.99 -1.48 29.11
C ASN A 212 31.67 -2.91 28.68
N ASN A 213 31.77 -3.84 29.59
CA ASN A 213 31.60 -5.26 29.32
C ASN A 213 30.90 -5.96 30.49
N GLU A 214 30.13 -6.98 30.21
CA GLU A 214 29.49 -7.83 31.20
C GLU A 214 30.12 -9.22 31.14
N ALA A 215 30.55 -9.71 32.29
CA ALA A 215 31.07 -11.07 32.41
C ALA A 215 30.07 -11.93 33.20
N GLY A 216 29.60 -13.01 32.57
CA GLY A 216 28.80 -14.03 33.25
C GLY A 216 29.65 -14.83 34.22
N GLY A 217 29.25 -14.89 35.49
CA GLY A 217 29.90 -15.70 36.52
C GLY A 217 29.33 -17.11 36.59
N ARG A 218 29.98 -17.97 37.36
CA ARG A 218 29.48 -19.31 37.66
C ARG A 218 28.35 -19.27 38.69
N LYS A 219 27.45 -20.25 38.58
CA LYS A 219 26.55 -20.58 39.68
C LYS A 219 27.36 -21.23 40.80
N PHE A 220 27.20 -20.81 42.04
CA PHE A 220 27.68 -21.52 43.20
C PHE A 220 26.52 -21.86 44.14
N GLU A 221 26.62 -22.99 44.81
CA GLU A 221 25.63 -23.43 45.77
C GLU A 221 26.13 -23.18 47.21
N LEU A 222 25.29 -22.53 48.00
CA LEU A 222 25.49 -22.36 49.41
C LEU A 222 24.20 -22.73 50.13
N SER A 223 24.28 -23.69 51.08
CA SER A 223 23.14 -24.16 51.88
C SER A 223 21.92 -24.59 51.05
N GLY A 224 22.16 -25.25 49.89
CA GLY A 224 21.09 -25.75 49.03
C GLY A 224 20.43 -24.66 48.14
N ILE A 225 20.94 -23.42 48.18
CA ILE A 225 20.47 -22.32 47.34
C ILE A 225 21.53 -22.02 46.28
N GLY A 226 21.09 -22.00 44.99
CA GLY A 226 21.98 -21.65 43.88
C GLY A 226 22.08 -20.15 43.69
N TYR A 227 23.26 -19.60 43.85
CA TYR A 227 23.58 -18.19 43.59
C TYR A 227 24.24 -18.05 42.22
N ILE A 228 23.78 -17.10 41.44
CA ILE A 228 24.42 -16.73 40.17
C ILE A 228 25.26 -15.49 40.40
N ILE A 229 26.55 -15.59 40.11
CA ILE A 229 27.43 -14.44 40.13
C ILE A 229 27.22 -13.67 38.84
N LYS A 230 26.77 -12.43 38.92
CA LYS A 230 26.63 -11.51 37.77
C LYS A 230 27.60 -10.33 38.02
N THR A 231 28.47 -10.09 37.05
CA THR A 231 29.28 -8.88 37.02
C THR A 231 28.59 -7.89 36.10
N THR A 232 28.05 -6.81 36.67
CA THR A 232 27.48 -5.69 35.89
C THR A 232 28.59 -4.70 35.61
N GLY A 233 29.00 -4.57 34.37
CA GLY A 233 30.10 -3.69 33.97
C GLY A 233 29.73 -2.73 32.84
N TYR A 234 28.43 -2.67 32.44
CA TYR A 234 28.01 -1.66 31.49
C TYR A 234 28.01 -0.26 32.12
N LEU A 235 28.56 0.69 31.38
CA LEU A 235 28.65 2.09 31.79
C LEU A 235 27.26 2.73 31.68
N GLN A 236 26.75 3.33 32.75
CA GLN A 236 25.41 3.89 32.86
C GLN A 236 25.38 5.39 33.12
N SER A 237 26.57 6.00 33.44
CA SER A 237 26.63 7.43 33.71
C SER A 237 27.93 8.05 33.22
N VAL A 238 27.90 9.38 33.09
CA VAL A 238 29.06 10.20 32.73
C VAL A 238 30.19 10.00 33.73
N GLU A 239 29.87 9.94 35.03
CA GLU A 239 30.84 9.81 36.14
C GLU A 239 31.55 8.46 36.08
N GLN A 240 30.86 7.39 35.72
CA GLN A 240 31.45 6.08 35.52
C GLN A 240 32.49 6.09 34.40
N ILE A 241 32.18 6.74 33.27
CA ILE A 241 33.09 6.88 32.13
C ILE A 241 34.29 7.74 32.53
N GLN A 242 34.06 8.85 33.22
CA GLN A 242 35.11 9.75 33.72
C GLN A 242 36.10 9.05 34.67
N SER A 243 35.62 8.12 35.46
CA SER A 243 36.41 7.41 36.48
C SER A 243 37.29 6.28 35.94
N ILE A 244 37.15 5.89 34.65
CA ILE A 244 37.91 4.80 34.04
C ILE A 244 39.41 5.09 34.07
N PRO A 245 40.25 4.19 34.66
CA PRO A 245 41.69 4.36 34.67
C PRO A 245 42.30 4.01 33.30
N LEU A 246 43.19 4.88 32.81
CA LEU A 246 43.87 4.72 31.52
C LEU A 246 45.33 4.23 31.73
N LYS A 247 46.02 4.79 32.73
CA LYS A 247 47.43 4.51 33.03
C LYS A 247 47.72 4.89 34.49
N THR A 248 48.68 4.27 35.10
CA THR A 248 49.16 4.67 36.41
C THR A 248 50.54 5.35 36.29
N LEU A 249 50.66 6.57 36.81
CA LEU A 249 51.89 7.33 36.86
C LEU A 249 52.26 7.58 38.33
N SER A 250 53.43 7.12 38.78
CA SER A 250 53.90 7.31 40.14
C SER A 250 52.85 6.96 41.21
N SER A 251 52.18 5.84 41.06
CA SER A 251 51.08 5.34 41.91
C SER A 251 49.76 6.14 41.86
N VAL A 252 49.65 7.14 40.99
CA VAL A 252 48.41 7.90 40.77
C VAL A 252 47.76 7.45 39.44
N PRO A 253 46.51 7.02 39.48
CA PRO A 253 45.80 6.63 38.22
C PRO A 253 45.42 7.87 37.43
N VAL A 254 45.84 7.93 36.18
CA VAL A 254 45.30 8.87 35.15
C VAL A 254 43.99 8.32 34.64
N ARG A 255 42.92 9.09 34.72
CA ARG A 255 41.57 8.70 34.37
C ARG A 255 41.13 9.36 33.06
N VAL A 256 40.01 8.92 32.52
CA VAL A 256 39.40 9.53 31.32
C VAL A 256 39.12 11.02 31.56
N ALA A 257 38.66 11.42 32.74
CA ALA A 257 38.43 12.82 33.11
C ALA A 257 39.66 13.71 32.98
N ASP A 258 40.88 13.14 33.14
CA ASP A 258 42.11 13.91 33.06
C ASP A 258 42.50 14.27 31.63
N VAL A 259 42.04 13.52 30.64
CA VAL A 259 42.40 13.65 29.22
C VAL A 259 41.22 13.94 28.30
N ALA A 260 40.02 13.93 28.82
CA ALA A 260 38.79 14.09 28.02
C ALA A 260 37.70 14.84 28.79
N THR A 261 36.79 15.46 28.02
CA THR A 261 35.50 15.94 28.53
C THR A 261 34.46 14.88 28.17
N VAL A 262 33.71 14.41 29.16
CA VAL A 262 32.65 13.43 28.99
C VAL A 262 31.32 14.11 29.26
N GLN A 263 30.41 13.99 28.32
CA GLN A 263 29.04 14.56 28.44
C GLN A 263 28.02 13.69 27.75
N MET A 264 26.75 13.78 28.16
CA MET A 264 25.65 13.22 27.44
C MET A 264 25.18 14.25 26.39
N THR A 265 25.08 13.83 25.16
CA THR A 265 24.69 14.70 24.04
C THR A 265 23.84 13.92 23.02
N GLY A 266 23.36 14.60 22.00
CA GLY A 266 22.71 13.94 20.85
C GLY A 266 23.73 13.45 19.82
N GLU A 267 23.41 12.38 19.14
CA GLU A 267 24.08 11.98 17.92
C GLU A 267 23.98 13.07 16.84
N THR A 268 24.95 13.11 15.92
CA THR A 268 24.91 14.04 14.79
C THR A 268 23.66 13.80 13.95
N ARG A 269 22.78 14.80 13.91
CA ARG A 269 21.51 14.70 13.19
C ARG A 269 21.71 14.92 11.69
N LEU A 270 21.07 14.09 10.88
CA LEU A 270 21.05 14.22 9.41
C LEU A 270 19.82 14.98 8.90
N GLY A 271 18.82 15.21 9.75
CA GLY A 271 17.59 15.91 9.41
C GLY A 271 16.81 16.38 10.63
N ILE A 272 15.77 17.16 10.36
CA ILE A 272 14.84 17.72 11.34
C ILE A 272 13.43 17.31 10.95
N PHE A 273 12.61 17.00 11.94
CA PHE A 273 11.20 16.76 11.78
C PHE A 273 10.43 17.88 12.49
N ASP A 274 9.81 18.76 11.72
CA ASP A 274 9.06 19.91 12.22
C ASP A 274 7.56 19.68 12.08
N LEU A 275 6.77 20.08 13.07
CA LEU A 275 5.32 19.98 13.07
C LEU A 275 4.70 21.36 12.84
N ASN A 276 4.17 21.60 11.64
CA ASN A 276 3.39 22.80 11.28
C ASN A 276 4.14 24.14 11.51
N GLY A 277 5.46 24.16 11.49
CA GLY A 277 6.26 25.36 11.80
C GLY A 277 6.26 25.74 13.29
N ALA A 278 5.75 24.89 14.17
CA ALA A 278 5.70 25.13 15.61
C ALA A 278 6.97 24.69 16.34
N GLY A 279 7.86 23.99 15.65
CA GLY A 279 9.13 23.51 16.17
C GLY A 279 9.35 22.01 15.95
N GLU A 280 10.48 21.54 16.46
CA GLU A 280 10.89 20.16 16.31
C GLU A 280 9.96 19.20 17.07
N ALA A 281 9.62 18.10 16.43
CA ALA A 281 8.80 17.03 17.00
C ALA A 281 9.51 15.67 16.84
N VAL A 282 9.04 14.70 17.59
CA VAL A 282 9.43 13.30 17.46
C VAL A 282 8.22 12.49 17.10
N GLY A 283 8.38 11.55 16.19
CA GLY A 283 7.27 10.69 15.79
C GLY A 283 7.70 9.52 14.95
N GLY A 284 6.72 8.90 14.30
CA GLY A 284 6.96 7.75 13.46
C GLY A 284 6.06 7.72 12.24
N ILE A 285 6.54 7.03 11.22
CA ILE A 285 5.80 6.69 10.02
C ILE A 285 5.58 5.19 10.02
N VAL A 286 4.33 4.78 9.90
CA VAL A 286 3.94 3.39 9.73
C VAL A 286 4.04 3.04 8.26
N VAL A 287 4.92 2.11 7.93
CA VAL A 287 5.11 1.58 6.59
C VAL A 287 4.44 0.22 6.49
N MET A 288 3.49 0.10 5.59
CA MET A 288 2.76 -1.14 5.31
C MET A 288 3.59 -2.06 4.41
N ARG A 289 3.44 -3.37 4.60
CA ARG A 289 4.01 -4.38 3.70
C ARG A 289 3.36 -4.35 2.33
N TYR A 290 4.15 -4.74 1.34
CA TYR A 290 3.65 -4.90 -0.02
C TYR A 290 2.45 -5.88 -0.07
N GLY A 291 1.39 -5.48 -0.77
CA GLY A 291 0.23 -6.32 -1.02
C GLY A 291 -0.78 -6.46 0.13
N GLU A 292 -0.59 -5.78 1.26
CA GLU A 292 -1.54 -5.78 2.37
C GLU A 292 -2.73 -4.83 2.14
N ASN A 293 -3.74 -4.92 2.99
CA ASN A 293 -4.91 -4.03 2.95
C ASN A 293 -4.66 -2.80 3.84
N ALA A 294 -4.53 -1.62 3.24
CA ALA A 294 -4.19 -0.40 3.95
C ALA A 294 -5.20 -0.01 5.03
N ASP A 295 -6.51 -0.12 4.78
CA ASP A 295 -7.56 0.24 5.75
C ASP A 295 -7.54 -0.69 6.97
N GLU A 296 -7.34 -1.98 6.75
CA GLU A 296 -7.23 -2.97 7.82
C GLU A 296 -5.98 -2.76 8.68
N VAL A 297 -4.82 -2.55 8.04
CA VAL A 297 -3.55 -2.30 8.76
C VAL A 297 -3.65 -1.02 9.58
N ILE A 298 -4.19 0.08 9.03
CA ILE A 298 -4.39 1.33 9.77
C ILE A 298 -5.29 1.12 10.99
N THR A 299 -6.40 0.41 10.81
CA THR A 299 -7.34 0.11 11.91
C THR A 299 -6.65 -0.68 13.02
N ASN A 300 -5.88 -1.71 12.67
CA ASN A 300 -5.14 -2.53 13.63
C ASN A 300 -4.02 -1.73 14.32
N VAL A 301 -3.32 -0.85 13.59
CA VAL A 301 -2.30 0.03 14.16
C VAL A 301 -2.92 1.00 15.14
N LYS A 302 -4.03 1.68 14.82
CA LYS A 302 -4.72 2.59 15.74
C LYS A 302 -5.13 1.90 17.03
N LYS A 303 -5.73 0.70 16.92
CA LYS A 303 -6.07 -0.12 18.08
C LYS A 303 -4.83 -0.45 18.92
N LYS A 304 -3.72 -0.79 18.27
CA LYS A 304 -2.46 -1.08 18.96
C LYS A 304 -1.84 0.17 19.60
N MET A 305 -1.98 1.33 18.97
CA MET A 305 -1.56 2.62 19.58
C MET A 305 -2.29 2.90 20.90
N GLU A 306 -3.59 2.60 21.00
CA GLU A 306 -4.35 2.71 22.24
C GLU A 306 -3.84 1.75 23.34
N GLU A 307 -3.42 0.55 22.96
CA GLU A 307 -2.82 -0.41 23.90
C GLU A 307 -1.44 0.07 24.38
N VAL A 308 -0.58 0.50 23.46
CA VAL A 308 0.76 1.01 23.75
C VAL A 308 0.70 2.28 24.60
N ALA A 309 -0.26 3.16 24.34
CA ALA A 309 -0.45 4.40 25.09
C ALA A 309 -0.63 4.18 26.60
N ARG A 310 -1.21 3.06 27.00
CA ARG A 310 -1.39 2.72 28.43
C ARG A 310 -0.08 2.41 29.16
N GLY A 311 0.96 2.04 28.40
CA GLY A 311 2.29 1.71 28.94
C GLY A 311 3.30 2.85 28.82
N LEU A 312 2.93 3.97 28.17
CA LEU A 312 3.81 5.13 28.02
C LEU A 312 3.96 5.92 29.34
N PRO A 313 5.03 6.69 29.49
CA PRO A 313 5.17 7.62 30.61
C PRO A 313 4.00 8.59 30.71
N GLU A 314 3.70 9.04 31.93
CA GLU A 314 2.56 9.94 32.18
C GLU A 314 2.68 11.23 31.36
N GLY A 315 1.60 11.61 30.70
CA GLY A 315 1.51 12.81 29.85
C GLY A 315 1.86 12.59 28.39
N VAL A 316 2.48 11.46 28.00
CA VAL A 316 2.81 11.16 26.60
C VAL A 316 1.59 10.72 25.83
N LYS A 317 1.32 11.38 24.69
CA LYS A 317 0.15 11.11 23.83
C LYS A 317 0.57 11.00 22.37
N PHE A 318 -0.19 10.19 21.63
CA PHE A 318 -0.10 10.17 20.16
C PHE A 318 -0.90 11.33 19.55
N ASN A 319 -0.28 12.03 18.60
CA ASN A 319 -0.96 12.98 17.74
C ASN A 319 -0.82 12.49 16.29
N ILE A 320 -1.95 12.06 15.69
CA ILE A 320 -1.96 11.57 14.30
C ILE A 320 -1.93 12.78 13.37
N VAL A 321 -0.90 12.84 12.52
CA VAL A 321 -0.65 13.94 11.57
C VAL A 321 -1.15 13.61 10.17
N TYR A 322 -0.98 12.36 9.73
CA TYR A 322 -1.47 11.86 8.46
C TYR A 322 -2.14 10.51 8.66
N ASP A 323 -3.30 10.37 8.09
CA ASP A 323 -4.12 9.17 8.17
C ASP A 323 -4.74 8.88 6.80
N ARG A 324 -4.24 7.83 6.16
CA ARG A 324 -4.71 7.45 4.83
C ARG A 324 -6.13 6.86 4.83
N SER A 325 -6.62 6.39 5.98
CA SER A 325 -7.97 5.82 6.06
C SER A 325 -9.06 6.82 5.67
N GLY A 326 -8.88 8.12 6.00
CA GLY A 326 -9.79 9.17 5.55
C GLY A 326 -9.87 9.26 4.02
N LEU A 327 -8.72 9.29 3.36
CA LEU A 327 -8.64 9.32 1.89
C LEU A 327 -9.25 8.05 1.25
N ILE A 328 -9.02 6.88 1.85
CA ILE A 328 -9.60 5.61 1.38
C ILE A 328 -11.12 5.67 1.48
N GLN A 329 -11.65 6.05 2.64
CA GLN A 329 -13.09 6.10 2.90
C GLN A 329 -13.80 7.12 1.99
N GLU A 330 -13.25 8.33 1.83
CA GLU A 330 -13.77 9.35 0.93
C GLU A 330 -13.77 8.87 -0.53
N SER A 331 -12.70 8.21 -0.96
CA SER A 331 -12.58 7.68 -2.32
C SER A 331 -13.61 6.59 -2.59
N VAL A 332 -13.74 5.63 -1.67
CA VAL A 332 -14.72 4.53 -1.79
C VAL A 332 -16.15 5.06 -1.71
N ALA A 333 -16.43 6.00 -0.80
CA ALA A 333 -17.75 6.62 -0.67
C ALA A 333 -18.14 7.40 -1.94
N SER A 334 -17.22 8.22 -2.48
CA SER A 334 -17.45 9.01 -3.70
C SER A 334 -17.77 8.11 -4.89
N ILE A 335 -16.96 7.06 -5.10
CA ILE A 335 -17.18 6.15 -6.22
C ILE A 335 -18.45 5.31 -6.02
N SER A 336 -18.71 4.84 -4.80
CA SER A 336 -19.95 4.10 -4.50
C SER A 336 -21.19 4.96 -4.76
N HIS A 337 -21.15 6.25 -4.39
CA HIS A 337 -22.21 7.20 -4.69
C HIS A 337 -22.41 7.36 -6.20
N THR A 338 -21.30 7.58 -6.93
CA THR A 338 -21.32 7.71 -8.40
C THR A 338 -21.89 6.45 -9.09
N LEU A 339 -21.47 5.24 -8.66
CA LEU A 339 -22.00 3.99 -9.20
C LEU A 339 -23.50 3.84 -8.96
N VAL A 340 -23.99 4.20 -7.79
CA VAL A 340 -25.45 4.17 -7.48
C VAL A 340 -26.19 5.20 -8.29
N GLU A 341 -25.68 6.42 -8.40
CA GLU A 341 -26.26 7.49 -9.20
C GLU A 341 -26.32 7.10 -10.69
N GLU A 342 -25.23 6.55 -11.23
CA GLU A 342 -25.17 6.02 -12.59
C GLU A 342 -26.21 4.90 -12.82
N MET A 343 -26.31 3.95 -11.90
CA MET A 343 -27.34 2.89 -11.98
C MET A 343 -28.75 3.47 -12.02
N ILE A 344 -29.05 4.47 -11.21
CA ILE A 344 -30.38 5.11 -11.16
C ILE A 344 -30.66 5.83 -12.47
N VAL A 345 -29.72 6.68 -12.93
CA VAL A 345 -29.87 7.45 -14.16
C VAL A 345 -30.04 6.54 -15.36
N VAL A 346 -29.17 5.54 -15.51
CA VAL A 346 -29.25 4.56 -16.60
C VAL A 346 -30.56 3.78 -16.55
N SER A 347 -30.97 3.33 -15.36
CA SER A 347 -32.25 2.61 -15.20
C SER A 347 -33.43 3.47 -15.62
N LEU A 348 -33.43 4.74 -15.25
CA LEU A 348 -34.50 5.69 -15.61
C LEU A 348 -34.53 5.94 -17.13
N VAL A 349 -33.39 6.15 -17.75
CA VAL A 349 -33.23 6.33 -19.19
C VAL A 349 -33.73 5.08 -19.95
N VAL A 350 -33.29 3.89 -19.52
CA VAL A 350 -33.72 2.61 -20.13
C VAL A 350 -35.23 2.40 -20.03
N ILE A 351 -35.84 2.70 -18.87
CA ILE A 351 -37.29 2.61 -18.70
C ILE A 351 -38.01 3.60 -19.62
N LEU A 352 -37.52 4.85 -19.70
CA LEU A 352 -38.12 5.92 -20.49
C LEU A 352 -38.10 5.60 -22.02
N PHE A 353 -36.95 5.12 -22.52
CA PHE A 353 -36.77 4.88 -23.97
C PHE A 353 -37.36 3.56 -24.44
N LEU A 354 -37.26 2.49 -23.66
CA LEU A 354 -37.80 1.18 -24.06
C LEU A 354 -39.32 1.08 -23.91
N LEU A 355 -39.95 1.91 -23.03
CA LEU A 355 -41.39 1.88 -22.74
C LEU A 355 -41.96 0.48 -22.41
N HIS A 356 -41.09 -0.53 -22.25
CA HIS A 356 -41.38 -1.91 -21.92
C HIS A 356 -40.69 -2.33 -20.65
N TRP A 357 -41.39 -2.24 -19.51
CA TRP A 357 -40.86 -2.49 -18.18
C TRP A 357 -40.18 -3.87 -18.02
N ARG A 358 -40.68 -4.91 -18.75
CA ARG A 358 -40.08 -6.27 -18.69
C ARG A 358 -38.67 -6.32 -19.30
N SER A 359 -38.44 -5.63 -20.40
CA SER A 359 -37.12 -5.54 -21.05
C SER A 359 -36.17 -4.66 -20.23
N ALA A 360 -36.71 -3.56 -19.68
CA ALA A 360 -35.94 -2.66 -18.82
C ALA A 360 -35.39 -3.38 -17.55
N ILE A 361 -36.22 -4.18 -16.87
CA ILE A 361 -35.79 -4.97 -15.70
C ILE A 361 -34.63 -5.91 -16.05
N SER A 362 -34.63 -6.55 -17.21
CA SER A 362 -33.53 -7.45 -17.59
C SER A 362 -32.19 -6.71 -17.68
N ILE A 363 -32.20 -5.48 -18.23
CA ILE A 363 -30.99 -4.63 -18.33
C ILE A 363 -30.57 -4.12 -16.96
N ILE A 364 -31.52 -3.67 -16.14
CA ILE A 364 -31.26 -3.16 -14.80
C ILE A 364 -30.63 -4.25 -13.91
N ILE A 365 -31.07 -5.49 -13.97
CA ILE A 365 -30.51 -6.61 -13.21
C ILE A 365 -29.10 -6.98 -13.71
N GLN A 366 -28.79 -6.74 -14.97
CA GLN A 366 -27.47 -7.03 -15.53
C GLN A 366 -26.38 -6.16 -14.89
N ILE A 367 -26.66 -4.89 -14.56
CA ILE A 367 -25.68 -3.95 -14.00
C ILE A 367 -25.06 -4.47 -12.70
N PRO A 368 -25.82 -4.79 -11.64
CA PRO A 368 -25.24 -5.29 -10.39
C PRO A 368 -24.52 -6.63 -10.54
N ILE A 369 -24.97 -7.51 -11.45
CA ILE A 369 -24.28 -8.78 -11.71
C ILE A 369 -22.92 -8.51 -12.37
N THR A 370 -22.84 -7.54 -13.27
CA THR A 370 -21.59 -7.18 -13.94
C THR A 370 -20.61 -6.55 -12.96
N ILE A 371 -21.05 -5.63 -12.11
CA ILE A 371 -20.22 -5.05 -11.05
C ILE A 371 -19.69 -6.18 -10.16
N ALA A 372 -20.55 -7.07 -9.70
CA ALA A 372 -20.17 -8.22 -8.88
C ALA A 372 -19.13 -9.11 -9.58
N THR A 373 -19.31 -9.37 -10.88
CA THR A 373 -18.35 -10.17 -11.67
C THR A 373 -17.01 -9.45 -11.83
N SER A 374 -17.02 -8.12 -11.99
CA SER A 374 -15.77 -7.32 -12.06
C SER A 374 -14.95 -7.45 -10.77
N PHE A 375 -15.59 -7.40 -9.59
CA PHE A 375 -14.90 -7.63 -8.32
C PHE A 375 -14.35 -9.06 -8.17
N ILE A 376 -15.04 -10.07 -8.70
CA ILE A 376 -14.51 -11.44 -8.74
C ILE A 376 -13.21 -11.47 -9.56
N LEU A 377 -13.19 -10.81 -10.72
CA LEU A 377 -12.01 -10.75 -11.57
C LEU A 377 -10.86 -9.96 -10.91
N LEU A 378 -11.15 -8.79 -10.31
CA LEU A 378 -10.15 -8.03 -9.56
C LEU A 378 -9.48 -8.90 -8.49
N ASN A 379 -10.28 -9.63 -7.74
CA ASN A 379 -9.78 -10.52 -6.67
C ASN A 379 -9.00 -11.73 -7.23
N ALA A 380 -9.46 -12.30 -8.35
CA ALA A 380 -8.80 -13.44 -9.00
C ALA A 380 -7.44 -13.06 -9.61
N PHE A 381 -7.26 -11.81 -10.06
CA PHE A 381 -6.00 -11.28 -10.59
C PHE A 381 -5.17 -10.51 -9.55
N ASP A 382 -5.56 -10.55 -8.27
CA ASP A 382 -4.91 -9.84 -7.15
C ASP A 382 -4.77 -8.33 -7.38
N ILE A 383 -5.74 -7.72 -8.07
CA ILE A 383 -5.79 -6.28 -8.34
C ILE A 383 -6.57 -5.61 -7.21
N SER A 384 -5.94 -4.62 -6.56
CA SER A 384 -6.58 -3.85 -5.49
C SER A 384 -7.75 -3.00 -5.99
N SER A 385 -8.78 -2.87 -5.15
CA SER A 385 -9.89 -1.94 -5.36
C SER A 385 -9.44 -0.53 -4.98
N ASN A 386 -9.03 0.24 -5.98
CA ASN A 386 -8.56 1.62 -5.83
C ASN A 386 -9.34 2.55 -6.77
N ILE A 387 -9.08 3.86 -6.69
CA ILE A 387 -9.75 4.87 -7.52
C ILE A 387 -9.71 4.49 -9.01
N MET A 388 -8.57 4.00 -9.52
CA MET A 388 -8.42 3.69 -10.95
C MET A 388 -9.24 2.46 -11.36
N SER A 389 -9.17 1.36 -10.59
CA SER A 389 -9.91 0.14 -10.89
C SER A 389 -11.42 0.35 -10.79
N LEU A 390 -11.88 1.09 -9.77
CA LEU A 390 -13.29 1.39 -9.57
C LEU A 390 -13.84 2.36 -10.62
N THR A 391 -13.05 3.37 -11.04
CA THR A 391 -13.41 4.25 -12.17
C THR A 391 -13.48 3.47 -13.47
N GLY A 392 -12.58 2.50 -13.68
CA GLY A 392 -12.66 1.58 -14.83
C GLY A 392 -13.96 0.76 -14.86
N ILE A 393 -14.43 0.30 -13.71
CA ILE A 393 -15.73 -0.39 -13.59
C ILE A 393 -16.87 0.56 -13.97
N ALA A 394 -16.86 1.80 -13.46
CA ALA A 394 -17.88 2.80 -13.80
C ALA A 394 -17.96 3.06 -15.31
N LEU A 395 -16.80 3.27 -15.96
CA LEU A 395 -16.76 3.43 -17.42
C LEU A 395 -17.29 2.19 -18.18
N ALA A 396 -17.01 0.99 -17.69
CA ALA A 396 -17.43 -0.25 -18.31
C ALA A 396 -18.96 -0.46 -18.23
N ILE A 397 -19.63 0.06 -17.19
CA ILE A 397 -21.08 -0.05 -17.02
C ILE A 397 -21.81 0.54 -18.23
N GLY A 398 -21.43 1.73 -18.72
CA GLY A 398 -22.01 2.36 -19.90
C GLY A 398 -21.96 1.45 -21.12
N VAL A 399 -20.80 0.89 -21.43
CA VAL A 399 -20.60 -0.01 -22.58
C VAL A 399 -21.44 -1.29 -22.48
N ILE A 400 -21.56 -1.83 -21.27
CA ILE A 400 -22.31 -3.08 -21.03
C ILE A 400 -23.82 -2.85 -21.14
N VAL A 401 -24.30 -1.71 -20.64
CA VAL A 401 -25.71 -1.32 -20.75
C VAL A 401 -26.09 -1.14 -22.19
N ASP A 402 -25.26 -0.50 -23.00
CA ASP A 402 -25.51 -0.34 -24.45
C ASP A 402 -25.65 -1.69 -25.15
N ASN A 403 -24.80 -2.66 -24.84
CA ASN A 403 -24.95 -4.02 -25.35
C ASN A 403 -26.29 -4.68 -24.93
N GLY A 404 -26.68 -4.46 -23.66
CA GLY A 404 -27.98 -4.92 -23.15
C GLY A 404 -29.16 -4.30 -23.86
N ILE A 405 -29.12 -2.99 -24.14
CA ILE A 405 -30.15 -2.25 -24.88
C ILE A 405 -30.24 -2.77 -26.30
N ILE A 406 -29.15 -2.90 -27.04
CA ILE A 406 -29.10 -3.41 -28.41
C ILE A 406 -29.69 -4.82 -28.50
N MET A 407 -29.32 -5.69 -27.54
CA MET A 407 -29.88 -7.07 -27.49
C MET A 407 -31.40 -7.06 -27.25
N ALA A 408 -31.89 -6.25 -26.33
CA ALA A 408 -33.30 -6.13 -25.99
C ALA A 408 -34.10 -5.54 -27.17
N GLU A 409 -33.60 -4.49 -27.80
CA GLU A 409 -34.20 -3.86 -28.97
C GLU A 409 -34.28 -4.84 -30.15
N ASN A 410 -33.20 -5.54 -30.44
CA ASN A 410 -33.16 -6.53 -31.52
C ASN A 410 -34.13 -7.71 -31.28
N ALA A 411 -34.20 -8.20 -30.04
CA ALA A 411 -35.19 -9.22 -29.67
C ALA A 411 -36.63 -8.73 -29.86
N TYR A 412 -36.93 -7.50 -29.45
CA TYR A 412 -38.25 -6.88 -29.59
C TYR A 412 -38.63 -6.69 -31.07
N LYS A 413 -37.71 -6.17 -31.88
CA LYS A 413 -37.90 -6.00 -33.32
C LYS A 413 -38.22 -7.32 -34.04
N ASN A 414 -37.47 -8.37 -33.72
CA ASN A 414 -37.71 -9.70 -34.27
C ASN A 414 -39.05 -10.30 -33.80
N LEU A 415 -39.46 -10.09 -32.56
CA LEU A 415 -40.78 -10.49 -32.07
C LEU A 415 -41.92 -9.76 -32.79
N ALA A 416 -41.78 -8.45 -33.00
CA ALA A 416 -42.78 -7.65 -33.73
C ALA A 416 -42.93 -8.10 -35.18
N ILE A 417 -41.81 -8.38 -35.88
CA ILE A 417 -41.85 -8.93 -37.26
C ILE A 417 -42.54 -10.29 -37.25
N ARG A 418 -42.21 -11.17 -36.33
CA ARG A 418 -42.84 -12.50 -36.26
C ARG A 418 -44.34 -12.45 -35.92
N GLN A 419 -44.76 -11.53 -35.07
CA GLN A 419 -46.17 -11.29 -34.79
C GLN A 419 -46.90 -10.78 -36.02
N ALA A 420 -46.33 -9.84 -36.79
CA ALA A 420 -46.91 -9.36 -38.04
C ALA A 420 -47.04 -10.48 -39.07
N GLU A 421 -46.03 -11.34 -39.23
CA GLU A 421 -46.10 -12.52 -40.11
C GLU A 421 -47.19 -13.49 -39.69
N LEU A 422 -47.32 -13.81 -38.40
CA LEU A 422 -48.33 -14.70 -37.87
C LEU A 422 -49.74 -14.12 -38.04
N THR A 423 -49.91 -12.80 -37.86
CA THR A 423 -51.19 -12.11 -38.12
C THR A 423 -51.57 -12.17 -39.60
N ALA A 424 -50.61 -11.89 -40.49
CA ALA A 424 -50.81 -11.98 -41.94
C ALA A 424 -51.09 -13.43 -42.38
N GLN A 425 -50.49 -14.44 -41.77
CA GLN A 425 -50.84 -15.85 -42.05
C GLN A 425 -52.23 -16.22 -41.54
N ARG A 426 -52.64 -15.73 -40.37
CA ARG A 426 -53.99 -15.92 -39.81
C ARG A 426 -55.07 -15.29 -40.71
N ASP A 427 -54.84 -14.07 -41.19
CA ASP A 427 -55.77 -13.37 -42.07
C ASP A 427 -55.87 -14.03 -43.43
N LYS A 428 -54.80 -14.68 -43.92
CA LYS A 428 -54.84 -15.52 -45.15
C LYS A 428 -55.52 -16.88 -44.94
N ALA A 429 -55.47 -17.41 -43.71
CA ALA A 429 -56.08 -18.73 -43.39
C ALA A 429 -57.57 -18.65 -43.07
N LEU A 430 -58.18 -17.49 -42.97
CA LEU A 430 -59.60 -17.24 -42.80
C LEU A 430 -60.19 -16.51 -44.02
N PRO A 431 -60.34 -17.16 -45.16
CA PRO A 431 -61.11 -16.59 -46.27
C PRO A 431 -62.58 -16.78 -45.96
N GLY A 432 -63.25 -15.70 -45.61
CA GLY A 432 -64.71 -15.64 -45.67
C GLY A 432 -65.47 -15.79 -44.37
N THR A 433 -65.58 -14.74 -43.62
CA THR A 433 -66.79 -14.40 -42.88
C THR A 433 -67.02 -12.90 -43.01
N TYR A 434 -67.67 -12.56 -44.14
CA TYR A 434 -68.39 -11.29 -44.20
C TYR A 434 -69.67 -11.44 -43.36
N PRO A 435 -70.00 -10.56 -42.48
CA PRO A 435 -71.30 -10.47 -41.90
C PRO A 435 -72.21 -9.88 -42.97
N ALA A 436 -73.16 -10.72 -43.47
CA ALA A 436 -74.31 -10.24 -44.21
C ALA A 436 -75.14 -9.40 -43.25
N ASN A 437 -75.33 -8.13 -43.57
CA ASN A 437 -76.46 -7.26 -43.40
C ASN A 437 -76.08 -5.82 -43.07
N GLY A 438 -76.38 -4.94 -43.96
CA GLY A 438 -76.36 -3.51 -43.79
C GLY A 438 -76.23 -2.79 -45.11
N GLN A 439 -77.35 -2.68 -45.85
CA GLN A 439 -77.43 -1.85 -47.05
C GLN A 439 -77.04 -0.40 -46.81
N PRO A 440 -76.28 0.23 -47.69
CA PRO A 440 -76.06 1.66 -47.63
C PRO A 440 -77.21 2.38 -48.38
N THR A 441 -77.88 3.25 -47.68
CA THR A 441 -78.73 4.26 -48.31
C THR A 441 -77.85 5.30 -48.98
N GLY A 442 -78.16 5.56 -50.26
CA GLY A 442 -77.41 6.30 -51.22
C GLY A 442 -77.08 7.75 -50.92
N TYR A 443 -76.12 8.13 -51.64
CA TYR A 443 -76.02 9.45 -52.25
C TYR A 443 -75.17 9.37 -53.53
N SER A 444 -75.70 9.77 -54.62
CA SER A 444 -75.06 9.83 -55.96
C SER A 444 -74.84 11.30 -56.35
N PRO A 445 -74.31 11.67 -57.51
CA PRO A 445 -72.99 12.13 -57.71
C PRO A 445 -72.92 13.60 -58.12
N GLY A 446 -71.86 14.23 -57.97
CA GLY A 446 -71.55 15.56 -58.52
C GLY A 446 -70.24 15.51 -59.30
N THR A 447 -70.41 15.73 -60.55
CA THR A 447 -69.47 15.86 -61.66
C THR A 447 -68.49 17.07 -61.47
N ASN A 448 -67.37 16.94 -62.14
CA ASN A 448 -66.47 17.95 -62.72
C ASN A 448 -65.22 18.38 -61.97
N GLY A 449 -64.12 18.23 -62.70
CA GLY A 449 -62.93 19.03 -62.51
C GLY A 449 -61.60 18.38 -62.91
N GLN A 450 -61.36 18.42 -64.21
CA GLN A 450 -60.04 18.18 -64.79
C GLN A 450 -59.01 19.09 -64.20
N ALA A 451 -57.82 18.60 -63.94
CA ALA A 451 -56.57 19.36 -64.15
C ALA A 451 -55.32 18.44 -64.12
N LYS A 452 -54.53 18.69 -65.10
CA LYS A 452 -53.33 18.06 -65.63
C LYS A 452 -52.12 17.90 -64.63
N PRO A 453 -51.14 17.08 -65.01
CA PRO A 453 -49.94 16.82 -64.24
C PRO A 453 -48.86 17.89 -64.50
N ALA A 454 -48.05 18.18 -63.47
CA ALA A 454 -46.84 18.96 -63.65
C ALA A 454 -45.65 18.25 -62.93
N SER A 455 -44.80 17.70 -63.74
CA SER A 455 -43.34 17.86 -63.90
C SER A 455 -42.48 17.93 -62.64
N THR A 456 -41.61 16.94 -62.56
CA THR A 456 -40.29 16.95 -61.84
C THR A 456 -39.46 18.16 -62.21
N PRO A 457 -38.53 18.54 -61.30
CA PRO A 457 -37.18 18.79 -61.77
C PRO A 457 -36.10 18.02 -61.03
N LYS A 458 -35.15 17.74 -61.87
CA LYS A 458 -33.86 17.15 -61.62
C LYS A 458 -32.88 18.08 -60.78
N THR A 459 -32.08 17.40 -59.97
CA THR A 459 -30.63 17.56 -59.78
C THR A 459 -29.97 18.95 -59.68
N ARG A 460 -29.12 19.05 -58.68
CA ARG A 460 -27.70 19.43 -58.56
C ARG A 460 -27.50 20.20 -57.27
N SER A 461 -26.56 19.95 -56.46
CA SER A 461 -25.14 19.65 -56.49
C SER A 461 -24.72 19.22 -55.08
#